data_bb4befa50c618c4ad3350f898346191b
#
_entry.id   bb4befa50c618c4ad3350f898346191b
#
_cell.length_a   1.000
_cell.length_b   1.000
_cell.length_c   1.000
_cell.angle_alpha   90.00
_cell.angle_beta   90.00
_cell.angle_gamma   90.00
#
_symmetry.space_group_name_H-M   'P 1'
#
loop_
_entity.id
_entity.type
_entity.pdbx_description
1 polymer ?
#
loop_
_entity_poly.entity_id
_entity_poly.type
_entity_poly.pdbx_seq_one_letter_code
_entity_poly.pdbx_strand_id
1 'polypeptide(L)'
;MGRVYQQTVIDTYAKVAFAKLYDRKTPITAAEILNDRVVPFYDEHGIRLSRMLTDRGTEFCGTQSHEYELYLAVEDIDHSRTKTKSPQTNGICERFHRTVLDEFYRVAFRKKIYRTIDELQTDLDAWITEYNRASEHPSVYVNEENRLC
;
A
#
# COMPACT_ATOMS: atom_id res chain seq x y z
N MET A 1 -20.50 -1.28 10.82
CA MET A 1 -19.29 -0.82 10.12
C MET A 1 -19.70 0.08 8.96
N GLY A 2 -19.23 1.30 8.92
CA GLY A 2 -19.56 2.24 7.86
C GLY A 2 -18.71 2.04 6.61
N ARG A 3 -18.44 3.12 5.90
CA ARG A 3 -17.57 3.09 4.71
C ARG A 3 -16.14 2.80 5.11
N VAL A 4 -15.49 1.86 4.40
CA VAL A 4 -14.13 1.43 4.65
C VAL A 4 -13.29 1.71 3.40
N TYR A 5 -12.10 2.24 3.63
CA TYR A 5 -11.14 2.54 2.56
C TYR A 5 -9.88 1.69 2.75
N GLN A 6 -9.31 1.23 1.66
CA GLN A 6 -8.04 0.51 1.67
C GLN A 6 -6.94 1.43 1.18
N GLN A 7 -5.92 1.61 2.01
CA GLN A 7 -4.65 2.17 1.56
C GLN A 7 -3.74 1.03 1.13
N THR A 8 -3.14 1.16 -0.03
CA THR A 8 -2.30 0.12 -0.62
C THR A 8 -0.93 0.69 -0.97
N VAL A 9 0.11 -0.07 -0.66
CA VAL A 9 1.48 0.21 -1.10
C VAL A 9 2.04 -1.06 -1.72
N ILE A 10 2.62 -0.95 -2.90
CA ILE A 10 3.23 -2.09 -3.60
C ILE A 10 4.65 -1.75 -3.98
N ASP A 11 5.58 -2.64 -3.63
CA ASP A 11 6.93 -2.60 -4.17
C ASP A 11 6.87 -3.11 -5.61
N THR A 12 7.10 -2.22 -6.58
CA THR A 12 6.97 -2.54 -8.00
C THR A 12 8.06 -3.48 -8.50
N TYR A 13 9.16 -3.59 -7.79
CA TYR A 13 10.26 -4.49 -8.12
C TYR A 13 10.06 -5.87 -7.50
N ALA A 14 9.96 -5.94 -6.18
CA ALA A 14 9.78 -7.21 -5.46
C ALA A 14 8.34 -7.71 -5.46
N LYS A 15 7.38 -6.87 -5.83
CA LYS A 15 5.94 -7.13 -5.86
C LYS A 15 5.35 -7.50 -4.51
N VAL A 16 5.96 -7.02 -3.45
CA VAL A 16 5.44 -7.14 -2.10
C VAL A 16 4.35 -6.09 -1.91
N ALA A 17 3.20 -6.51 -1.41
CA ALA A 17 2.05 -5.65 -1.21
C ALA A 17 1.79 -5.41 0.27
N PHE A 18 1.35 -4.19 0.57
CA PHE A 18 0.90 -3.77 1.89
C PHE A 18 -0.48 -3.16 1.74
N ALA A 19 -1.41 -3.52 2.60
CA ALA A 19 -2.75 -2.92 2.60
C ALA A 19 -3.24 -2.76 4.03
N LYS A 20 -3.82 -1.60 4.29
CA LYS A 20 -4.43 -1.30 5.59
C LYS A 20 -5.76 -0.60 5.39
N LEU A 21 -6.71 -0.92 6.26
CA LEU A 21 -8.07 -0.43 6.17
C LEU A 21 -8.29 0.73 7.14
N TYR A 22 -9.05 1.72 6.69
CA TYR A 22 -9.34 2.93 7.44
C TYR A 22 -10.81 3.32 7.24
N ASP A 23 -11.33 4.09 8.16
CA ASP A 23 -12.65 4.72 8.04
C ASP A 23 -12.64 6.00 7.20
N ARG A 24 -11.46 6.46 6.81
CA ARG A 24 -11.24 7.66 6.01
C ARG A 24 -10.04 7.48 5.09
N LYS A 25 -9.97 8.27 4.02
CA LYS A 25 -8.83 8.29 3.10
C LYS A 25 -8.29 9.72 3.05
N THR A 26 -7.20 9.97 3.76
CA THR A 26 -6.60 11.30 3.93
C THR A 26 -5.09 11.22 3.79
N PRO A 27 -4.37 12.35 3.69
CA PRO A 27 -2.91 12.35 3.71
C PRO A 27 -2.34 11.69 4.97
N ILE A 28 -3.00 11.85 6.10
CA ILE A 28 -2.58 11.21 7.36
C ILE A 28 -2.67 9.68 7.25
N THR A 29 -3.73 9.12 6.68
CA THR A 29 -3.85 7.66 6.53
C THR A 29 -2.82 7.12 5.54
N ALA A 30 -2.49 7.88 4.50
CA ALA A 30 -1.43 7.50 3.57
C ALA A 30 -0.06 7.47 4.25
N ALA A 31 0.23 8.44 5.11
CA ALA A 31 1.46 8.46 5.89
C ALA A 31 1.49 7.35 6.93
N GLU A 32 0.35 7.07 7.55
CA GLU A 32 0.26 6.08 8.62
C GLU A 32 0.54 4.65 8.14
N ILE A 33 0.08 4.25 6.95
CA ILE A 33 0.42 2.91 6.43
C ILE A 33 1.93 2.78 6.20
N LEU A 34 2.60 3.83 5.76
CA LEU A 34 4.06 3.82 5.62
C LEU A 34 4.74 3.63 6.95
N ASN A 35 4.33 4.39 7.95
CA ASN A 35 4.93 4.36 9.28
C ASN A 35 4.66 3.05 10.02
N ASP A 36 3.47 2.48 9.85
CA ASP A 36 3.02 1.30 10.58
C ASP A 36 3.47 -0.01 9.92
N ARG A 37 3.49 -0.08 8.61
CA ARG A 37 3.65 -1.32 7.86
C ARG A 37 4.88 -1.36 6.96
N VAL A 38 5.12 -0.29 6.21
CA VAL A 38 6.08 -0.32 5.11
C VAL A 38 7.50 -0.07 5.61
N VAL A 39 7.74 1.03 6.31
CA VAL A 39 9.06 1.37 6.82
C VAL A 39 9.57 0.31 7.80
N PRO A 40 8.78 -0.20 8.77
CA PRO A 40 9.24 -1.27 9.64
C PRO A 40 9.62 -2.55 8.90
N PHE A 41 8.89 -2.91 7.83
CA PHE A 41 9.21 -4.08 7.04
C PHE A 41 10.60 -3.96 6.39
N TYR A 42 10.89 -2.81 5.78
CA TYR A 42 12.18 -2.60 5.13
C TYR A 42 13.31 -2.45 6.13
N ASP A 43 13.07 -1.81 7.27
CA ASP A 43 14.05 -1.70 8.34
C ASP A 43 14.43 -3.09 8.88
N GLU A 44 13.47 -3.97 9.05
CA GLU A 44 13.68 -5.36 9.48
C GLU A 44 14.57 -6.13 8.50
N HIS A 45 14.46 -5.83 7.22
CA HIS A 45 15.26 -6.47 6.16
C HIS A 45 16.58 -5.71 5.87
N GLY A 46 16.89 -4.68 6.65
CA GLY A 46 18.11 -3.88 6.46
C GLY A 46 18.10 -3.05 5.19
N ILE A 47 16.93 -2.69 4.69
CA ILE A 47 16.75 -1.97 3.44
C ILE A 47 16.16 -0.60 3.72
N ARG A 48 16.73 0.42 3.07
CA ARG A 48 16.22 1.78 3.19
C ARG A 48 15.22 2.06 2.08
N LEU A 49 14.03 2.53 2.47
CA LEU A 49 13.05 3.03 1.52
C LEU A 49 13.47 4.41 1.05
N SER A 50 13.75 4.56 -0.26
CA SER A 50 14.30 5.80 -0.80
C SER A 50 13.31 6.63 -1.61
N ARG A 51 12.27 6.01 -2.17
CA ARG A 51 11.34 6.74 -3.04
C ARG A 51 9.93 6.17 -2.96
N MET A 52 8.95 7.08 -2.92
CA MET A 52 7.53 6.77 -3.06
C MET A 52 7.01 7.33 -4.37
N LEU A 53 6.27 6.49 -5.10
CA LEU A 53 5.59 6.89 -6.33
C LEU A 53 4.08 6.86 -6.07
N THR A 54 3.43 8.00 -6.21
CA THR A 54 1.99 8.13 -6.00
C THR A 54 1.30 8.67 -7.24
N ASP A 55 -0.01 8.45 -7.33
CA ASP A 55 -0.81 9.12 -8.34
C ASP A 55 -1.10 10.57 -7.91
N ARG A 56 -1.89 11.31 -8.71
CA ARG A 56 -2.24 12.69 -8.42
C ARG A 56 -3.54 12.83 -7.62
N GLY A 57 -3.86 11.81 -6.80
CA GLY A 57 -5.01 11.87 -5.91
C GLY A 57 -4.88 12.98 -4.86
N THR A 58 -6.01 13.41 -4.31
CA THR A 58 -6.06 14.50 -3.34
C THR A 58 -5.32 14.20 -2.04
N GLU A 59 -5.19 12.91 -1.68
CA GLU A 59 -4.42 12.49 -0.51
C GLU A 59 -2.90 12.59 -0.70
N PHE A 60 -2.44 12.76 -1.96
CA PHE A 60 -1.02 12.83 -2.30
C PHE A 60 -0.60 14.15 -2.93
N CYS A 61 -1.54 14.99 -3.33
CA CYS A 61 -1.28 16.26 -4.04
C CYS A 61 -2.15 17.37 -3.50
N GLY A 62 -1.67 18.62 -3.64
CA GLY A 62 -2.38 19.82 -3.24
C GLY A 62 -2.09 20.23 -1.80
N THR A 63 -2.84 21.23 -1.32
CA THR A 63 -2.64 21.79 0.02
C THR A 63 -2.96 20.82 1.14
N GLN A 64 -3.82 19.84 0.88
CA GLN A 64 -4.22 18.84 1.87
C GLN A 64 -3.25 17.66 1.99
N SER A 65 -2.24 17.59 1.13
CA SER A 65 -1.22 16.53 1.20
C SER A 65 -0.03 16.88 2.10
N HIS A 66 -0.12 17.97 2.85
CA HIS A 66 1.00 18.50 3.63
C HIS A 66 1.52 17.49 4.66
N GLU A 67 0.65 16.78 5.36
CA GLU A 67 1.05 15.79 6.36
C GLU A 67 1.82 14.62 5.74
N TYR A 68 1.40 14.19 4.56
CA TYR A 68 2.08 13.12 3.82
C TYR A 68 3.47 13.57 3.36
N GLU A 69 3.56 14.76 2.78
CA GLU A 69 4.82 15.35 2.32
C GLU A 69 5.78 15.54 3.49
N LEU A 70 5.28 16.03 4.62
CA LEU A 70 6.08 16.23 5.82
C LEU A 70 6.63 14.90 6.35
N TYR A 71 5.81 13.85 6.38
CA TYR A 71 6.23 12.52 6.80
C TYR A 71 7.38 12.00 5.91
N LEU A 72 7.22 12.10 4.59
CA LEU A 72 8.26 11.66 3.66
C LEU A 72 9.55 12.45 3.84
N ALA A 73 9.46 13.74 4.10
CA ALA A 73 10.64 14.58 4.33
C ALA A 73 11.35 14.18 5.63
N VAL A 74 10.63 13.91 6.70
CA VAL A 74 11.20 13.47 7.97
C VAL A 74 11.91 12.12 7.83
N GLU A 75 11.33 11.19 7.07
CA GLU A 75 11.92 9.87 6.83
C GLU A 75 12.95 9.87 5.70
N ASP A 76 13.20 11.04 5.09
CA ASP A 76 14.14 11.20 3.97
C ASP A 76 13.77 10.29 2.78
N ILE A 77 12.51 10.27 2.43
CA ILE A 77 11.97 9.51 1.30
C ILE A 77 11.59 10.49 0.19
N ASP A 78 12.12 10.28 -1.01
CA ASP A 78 11.76 11.09 -2.18
C ASP A 78 10.33 10.78 -2.61
N HIS A 79 9.58 11.82 -2.94
CA HIS A 79 8.22 11.69 -3.45
C HIS A 79 8.17 12.04 -4.93
N SER A 80 7.74 11.07 -5.75
CA SER A 80 7.50 11.26 -7.18
C SER A 80 6.04 11.01 -7.49
N ARG A 81 5.49 11.77 -8.44
CA ARG A 81 4.09 11.61 -8.88
C ARG A 81 4.05 11.03 -10.27
N THR A 82 3.16 10.07 -10.52
CA THR A 82 2.96 9.53 -11.86
C THR A 82 2.27 10.57 -12.74
N LYS A 83 2.64 10.58 -14.01
CA LYS A 83 1.89 11.35 -15.02
C LYS A 83 0.48 10.75 -15.16
N THR A 84 -0.51 11.60 -15.39
CA THR A 84 -1.94 11.26 -15.42
C THR A 84 -2.31 10.13 -16.39
N LYS A 85 -1.40 9.72 -17.27
CA LYS A 85 -1.60 8.70 -18.31
C LYS A 85 -0.42 7.75 -18.40
N SER A 86 0.12 7.30 -17.27
CA SER A 86 1.19 6.30 -17.29
C SER A 86 0.60 4.91 -16.98
N PRO A 87 0.22 4.13 -18.01
CA PRO A 87 -0.50 2.87 -17.78
C PRO A 87 0.33 1.79 -17.10
N GLN A 88 1.65 1.85 -17.20
CA GLN A 88 2.51 0.80 -16.64
C GLN A 88 2.58 0.85 -15.11
N THR A 89 2.71 2.02 -14.53
CA THR A 89 2.86 2.16 -13.08
C THR A 89 1.54 2.01 -12.34
N ASN A 90 0.47 2.62 -12.89
CA ASN A 90 -0.87 2.51 -12.32
C ASN A 90 -1.45 1.11 -12.52
N GLY A 91 -1.05 0.41 -13.60
CA GLY A 91 -1.53 -0.93 -13.90
C GLY A 91 -1.18 -1.98 -12.85
N ILE A 92 -0.06 -1.82 -12.14
CA ILE A 92 0.35 -2.75 -11.08
C ILE A 92 -0.61 -2.64 -9.88
N CYS A 93 -0.89 -1.42 -9.43
CA CYS A 93 -1.83 -1.21 -8.33
C CYS A 93 -3.26 -1.61 -8.71
N GLU A 94 -3.70 -1.30 -9.93
CA GLU A 94 -5.03 -1.68 -10.41
C GLU A 94 -5.20 -3.20 -10.48
N ARG A 95 -4.19 -3.92 -10.96
CA ARG A 95 -4.23 -5.40 -10.97
C ARG A 95 -4.28 -5.96 -9.58
N PHE A 96 -3.51 -5.41 -8.65
CA PHE A 96 -3.54 -5.83 -7.26
C PHE A 96 -4.92 -5.59 -6.65
N HIS A 97 -5.51 -4.41 -6.86
CA HIS A 97 -6.85 -4.10 -6.34
C HIS A 97 -7.90 -5.05 -6.91
N ARG A 98 -7.81 -5.41 -8.19
CA ARG A 98 -8.72 -6.38 -8.79
C ARG A 98 -8.54 -7.76 -8.18
N THR A 99 -7.30 -8.19 -7.95
CA THR A 99 -7.00 -9.47 -7.33
C THR A 99 -7.54 -9.53 -5.90
N VAL A 100 -7.35 -8.47 -5.10
CA VAL A 100 -7.90 -8.38 -3.75
C VAL A 100 -9.42 -8.45 -3.78
N LEU A 101 -10.05 -7.73 -4.69
CA LEU A 101 -11.51 -7.74 -4.81
C LEU A 101 -12.02 -9.13 -5.14
N ASP A 102 -11.44 -9.80 -6.14
CA ASP A 102 -11.92 -11.09 -6.64
C ASP A 102 -11.58 -12.24 -5.70
N GLU A 103 -10.36 -12.27 -5.17
CA GLU A 103 -9.86 -13.40 -4.38
C GLU A 103 -10.09 -13.26 -2.89
N PHE A 104 -10.19 -12.04 -2.39
CA PHE A 104 -10.40 -11.81 -0.96
C PHE A 104 -11.80 -11.27 -0.66
N TYR A 105 -12.13 -10.06 -1.09
CA TYR A 105 -13.36 -9.40 -0.63
C TYR A 105 -14.63 -10.15 -1.05
N ARG A 106 -14.72 -10.58 -2.30
CA ARG A 106 -15.91 -11.30 -2.78
C ARG A 106 -16.10 -12.63 -2.08
N VAL A 107 -15.01 -13.29 -1.73
CA VAL A 107 -15.05 -14.56 -1.00
C VAL A 107 -15.40 -14.33 0.47
N ALA A 108 -14.71 -13.39 1.12
CA ALA A 108 -14.85 -13.13 2.55
C ALA A 108 -16.28 -12.66 2.90
N PHE A 109 -16.82 -11.73 2.12
CA PHE A 109 -18.18 -11.21 2.38
C PHE A 109 -19.30 -12.21 2.12
N ARG A 110 -19.04 -13.29 1.41
CA ARG A 110 -20.00 -14.40 1.26
C ARG A 110 -19.99 -15.35 2.45
N LYS A 111 -18.88 -15.42 3.16
CA LYS A 111 -18.69 -16.38 4.26
C LYS A 111 -18.95 -15.78 5.63
N LYS A 112 -18.77 -14.46 5.78
CA LYS A 112 -18.72 -13.83 7.10
C LYS A 112 -19.27 -12.41 7.03
N ILE A 113 -19.92 -12.00 8.11
CA ILE A 113 -20.32 -10.61 8.31
C ILE A 113 -19.27 -9.96 9.21
N TYR A 114 -18.66 -8.88 8.74
CA TYR A 114 -17.68 -8.13 9.50
C TYR A 114 -18.34 -6.99 10.24
N ARG A 115 -18.12 -6.90 11.52
CA ARG A 115 -18.70 -5.85 12.38
C ARG A 115 -17.74 -4.71 12.64
N THR A 116 -16.45 -4.97 12.58
CA THR A 116 -15.40 -3.97 12.83
C THR A 116 -14.35 -4.01 11.72
N ILE A 117 -13.65 -2.88 11.56
CA ILE A 117 -12.51 -2.79 10.65
C ILE A 117 -11.42 -3.78 11.07
N ASP A 118 -11.20 -3.94 12.38
CA ASP A 118 -10.16 -4.83 12.90
C ASP A 118 -10.40 -6.29 12.52
N GLU A 119 -11.63 -6.75 12.53
CA GLU A 119 -11.97 -8.10 12.08
C GLU A 119 -11.62 -8.30 10.61
N LEU A 120 -12.01 -7.34 9.76
CA LEU A 120 -11.71 -7.39 8.34
C LEU A 120 -10.21 -7.28 8.09
N GLN A 121 -9.51 -6.42 8.82
CA GLN A 121 -8.05 -6.26 8.72
C GLN A 121 -7.31 -7.54 9.05
N THR A 122 -7.74 -8.26 10.08
CA THR A 122 -7.12 -9.53 10.47
C THR A 122 -7.17 -10.55 9.33
N ASP A 123 -8.33 -10.68 8.69
CA ASP A 123 -8.49 -11.61 7.57
C ASP A 123 -7.73 -11.14 6.33
N LEU A 124 -7.72 -9.83 6.08
CA LEU A 124 -6.95 -9.24 4.99
C LEU A 124 -5.44 -9.47 5.18
N ASP A 125 -4.94 -9.30 6.39
CA ASP A 125 -3.53 -9.52 6.69
C ASP A 125 -3.11 -10.97 6.42
N ALA A 126 -3.96 -11.92 6.78
CA ALA A 126 -3.71 -13.34 6.50
C ALA A 126 -3.66 -13.60 4.99
N TRP A 127 -4.60 -13.02 4.23
CA TRP A 127 -4.62 -13.16 2.78
C TRP A 127 -3.38 -12.52 2.13
N ILE A 128 -2.99 -11.33 2.57
CA ILE A 128 -1.82 -10.62 2.03
C ILE A 128 -0.54 -11.38 2.33
N THR A 129 -0.41 -11.97 3.52
CA THR A 129 0.74 -12.80 3.86
C THR A 129 0.89 -13.96 2.87
N GLU A 130 -0.20 -14.65 2.55
CA GLU A 130 -0.19 -15.72 1.55
C GLU A 130 0.08 -15.19 0.14
N TYR A 131 -0.50 -14.05 -0.22
CA TYR A 131 -0.26 -13.41 -1.51
C TYR A 131 1.22 -13.07 -1.70
N ASN A 132 1.84 -12.46 -0.70
CA ASN A 132 3.26 -12.08 -0.75
C ASN A 132 4.15 -13.32 -0.82
N ARG A 133 3.81 -14.38 -0.07
CA ARG A 133 4.56 -15.63 -0.11
C ARG A 133 4.52 -16.28 -1.48
N ALA A 134 3.36 -16.30 -2.12
CA ALA A 134 3.19 -16.86 -3.46
C ALA A 134 3.90 -16.03 -4.54
N SER A 135 4.12 -14.74 -4.28
CA SER A 135 4.78 -13.82 -5.19
C SER A 135 6.29 -13.73 -4.98
N GLU A 136 6.82 -14.36 -3.92
CA GLU A 136 8.25 -14.35 -3.64
C GLU A 136 9.02 -15.06 -4.76
N HIS A 137 9.82 -14.30 -5.47
CA HIS A 137 10.85 -14.87 -6.33
C HIS A 137 12.07 -15.21 -5.47
N PRO A 138 12.72 -16.39 -5.72
CA PRO A 138 13.87 -16.82 -4.93
C PRO A 138 15.10 -15.90 -5.03
N SER A 139 15.06 -14.89 -5.87
CA SER A 139 16.10 -13.87 -5.97
C SER A 139 15.52 -12.50 -5.65
N VAL A 140 15.45 -12.16 -4.37
CA VAL A 140 15.09 -10.81 -3.96
C VAL A 140 16.33 -9.94 -4.11
N TYR A 141 16.55 -9.44 -5.31
CA TYR A 141 17.46 -8.32 -5.50
C TYR A 141 16.69 -7.06 -5.14
N VAL A 142 16.87 -6.61 -3.93
CA VAL A 142 16.38 -5.30 -3.57
C VAL A 142 17.39 -4.29 -4.08
N ASN A 143 17.07 -3.70 -5.20
CA ASN A 143 17.84 -2.57 -5.71
C ASN A 143 17.60 -1.37 -4.79
N GLU A 144 18.64 -0.54 -4.61
CA GLU A 144 18.55 0.71 -3.85
C GLU A 144 17.49 1.68 -4.39
N GLU A 145 16.85 1.35 -5.52
CA GLU A 145 15.80 2.14 -6.16
C GLU A 145 14.42 1.46 -6.03
N ASN A 146 14.03 1.09 -4.84
CA ASN A 146 12.69 0.56 -4.62
C ASN A 146 11.63 1.64 -4.87
N ARG A 147 10.84 1.43 -5.91
CA ARG A 147 9.69 2.29 -6.23
C ARG A 147 8.43 1.67 -5.64
N LEU A 148 7.82 2.39 -4.71
CA LEU A 148 6.56 2.00 -4.11
C LEU A 148 5.41 2.84 -4.70
N CYS A 149 4.29 2.21 -4.94
CA CYS A 149 3.09 2.93 -5.36
C CYS A 149 1.94 2.80 -4.35
#